data_1fdca90f110f88833f21aa1774440eef
#
_entry.id   1fdca90f110f88833f21aa1774440eef
#
_cell.length_a   1.000
_cell.length_b   1.000
_cell.length_c   1.000
_cell.angle_alpha   90.00
_cell.angle_beta   90.00
_cell.angle_gamma   90.00
#
_symmetry.space_group_name_H-M   'P 1'
#
loop_
_entity.id
_entity.type
_entity.pdbx_description
1 polymer ?
#
loop_
_entity_poly.entity_id
_entity_poly.type
_entity_poly.pdbx_seq_one_letter_code
_entity_poly.pdbx_strand_id
1 'polypeptide(L)'
;MVLLLLIAIGIVLLIGWRLPLMGSEWSKQTIYVGLLDAWHGGSTDDKAYAMWIDDDSTEGVFEVKAIADEVGIKPAFAVIADRMEPAVADSIASWQKQGAGIVLHGLRHERWKDWDESQIENDINLSYARLHEQGFDTTKILKLIIPPHGCNTRIIRRVIARQGCQMISGASLVNPDRHVFQFGRIGIGPDTDLDAMRQMLQKAYDRKAFVIFSTHSSIPEIFSAEKIRDVLRMTKEIGFCFEPYQ
;
A
#
# COMPACT_ATOMS: atom_id res chain seq x y z
N MET A 1 9.21 -5.65 -39.03
CA MET A 1 9.37 -6.19 -37.66
C MET A 1 8.65 -5.36 -36.61
N VAL A 2 8.84 -4.03 -36.56
CA VAL A 2 8.18 -3.13 -35.59
C VAL A 2 6.65 -3.16 -35.69
N LEU A 3 6.06 -3.20 -36.88
CA LEU A 3 4.60 -3.22 -37.09
C LEU A 3 3.94 -4.51 -36.55
N LEU A 4 4.60 -5.66 -36.71
CA LEU A 4 4.12 -6.95 -36.16
C LEU A 4 4.17 -6.95 -34.63
N LEU A 5 5.16 -6.29 -34.03
CA LEU A 5 5.27 -6.14 -32.57
C LEU A 5 4.16 -5.25 -31.99
N LEU A 6 3.83 -4.16 -32.69
CA LEU A 6 2.75 -3.25 -32.29
C LEU A 6 1.37 -3.90 -32.43
N ILE A 7 1.15 -4.74 -33.45
CA ILE A 7 -0.07 -5.51 -33.62
C ILE A 7 -0.19 -6.58 -32.50
N ALA A 8 0.88 -7.27 -32.17
CA ALA A 8 0.90 -8.25 -31.08
C ALA A 8 0.60 -7.60 -29.72
N ILE A 9 1.18 -6.43 -29.43
CA ILE A 9 0.90 -5.66 -28.22
C ILE A 9 -0.56 -5.18 -28.20
N GLY A 10 -1.08 -4.69 -29.33
CA GLY A 10 -2.48 -4.27 -29.47
C GLY A 10 -3.47 -5.42 -29.25
N ILE A 11 -3.16 -6.62 -29.73
CA ILE A 11 -3.98 -7.83 -29.54
C ILE A 11 -3.94 -8.28 -28.07
N VAL A 12 -2.78 -8.25 -27.41
CA VAL A 12 -2.64 -8.60 -25.99
C VAL A 12 -3.42 -7.61 -25.10
N LEU A 13 -3.38 -6.33 -25.41
CA LEU A 13 -4.15 -5.29 -24.69
C LEU A 13 -5.66 -5.43 -24.93
N LEU A 14 -6.11 -5.75 -26.14
CA LEU A 14 -7.52 -5.96 -26.46
C LEU A 14 -8.06 -7.27 -25.88
N ILE A 15 -7.25 -8.34 -25.84
CA ILE A 15 -7.61 -9.59 -25.21
C ILE A 15 -7.68 -9.43 -23.69
N GLY A 16 -6.73 -8.74 -23.08
CA GLY A 16 -6.74 -8.45 -21.63
C GLY A 16 -7.96 -7.61 -21.18
N TRP A 17 -8.57 -6.82 -22.09
CA TRP A 17 -9.70 -5.96 -21.77
C TRP A 17 -11.08 -6.63 -21.97
N ARG A 18 -11.14 -7.71 -22.75
CA ARG A 18 -12.42 -8.32 -23.12
C ARG A 18 -12.67 -9.74 -22.63
N LEU A 19 -11.71 -10.36 -21.99
CA LEU A 19 -11.91 -11.69 -21.43
C LEU A 19 -12.29 -11.57 -19.94
N PRO A 20 -13.56 -11.80 -19.59
CA PRO A 20 -13.92 -12.17 -18.22
C PRO A 20 -13.47 -13.62 -18.05
N LEU A 21 -12.18 -13.89 -18.21
CA LEU A 21 -11.64 -15.22 -18.13
C LEU A 21 -11.16 -15.51 -16.74
N MET A 22 -12.01 -16.30 -16.08
CA MET A 22 -11.59 -17.50 -15.37
C MET A 22 -10.21 -17.40 -14.71
N GLY A 23 -10.24 -17.24 -13.47
CA GLY A 23 -9.04 -17.33 -12.66
C GLY A 23 -9.13 -16.31 -11.55
N SER A 24 -8.83 -16.76 -10.38
CA SER A 24 -8.69 -15.98 -9.18
C SER A 24 -7.98 -14.63 -9.49
N GLU A 25 -8.24 -13.61 -8.72
CA GLU A 25 -7.52 -12.32 -8.75
C GLU A 25 -6.00 -12.53 -8.87
N TRP A 26 -5.52 -13.64 -8.39
CA TRP A 26 -4.14 -14.11 -8.44
C TRP A 26 -3.57 -14.32 -9.86
N SER A 27 -4.34 -14.86 -10.80
CA SER A 27 -3.86 -15.07 -12.19
C SER A 27 -3.73 -13.75 -12.95
N LYS A 28 -4.60 -12.78 -12.66
CA LYS A 28 -4.51 -11.41 -13.21
C LYS A 28 -3.27 -10.69 -12.69
N GLN A 29 -2.93 -10.87 -11.41
CA GLN A 29 -1.75 -10.30 -10.78
C GLN A 29 -0.45 -10.82 -11.38
N THR A 30 -0.35 -12.12 -11.62
CA THR A 30 0.86 -12.75 -12.20
C THR A 30 1.14 -12.25 -13.61
N ILE A 31 0.09 -12.07 -14.43
CA ILE A 31 0.24 -11.54 -15.80
C ILE A 31 0.65 -10.07 -15.76
N TYR A 32 0.05 -9.27 -14.87
CA TYR A 32 0.34 -7.84 -14.78
C TYR A 32 1.77 -7.56 -14.28
N VAL A 33 2.24 -8.33 -13.30
CA VAL A 33 3.63 -8.26 -12.81
C VAL A 33 4.62 -8.65 -13.94
N GLY A 34 4.34 -9.71 -14.67
CA GLY A 34 5.18 -10.13 -15.79
C GLY A 34 5.27 -9.11 -16.93
N LEU A 35 4.20 -8.38 -17.22
CA LEU A 35 4.19 -7.31 -18.23
C LEU A 35 4.90 -6.04 -17.74
N LEU A 36 4.78 -5.68 -16.46
CA LEU A 36 5.49 -4.54 -15.88
C LEU A 36 7.00 -4.80 -15.80
N ASP A 37 7.41 -6.01 -15.42
CA ASP A 37 8.82 -6.42 -15.43
C ASP A 37 9.45 -6.33 -16.83
N ALA A 38 8.70 -6.74 -17.86
CA ALA A 38 9.16 -6.65 -19.25
C ALA A 38 9.30 -5.19 -19.74
N TRP A 39 8.55 -4.26 -19.13
CA TRP A 39 8.58 -2.85 -19.52
C TRP A 39 9.61 -2.04 -18.76
N HIS A 40 9.82 -2.31 -17.47
CA HIS A 40 10.67 -1.50 -16.58
C HIS A 40 12.10 -2.02 -16.40
N GLY A 41 12.44 -3.14 -16.99
CA GLY A 41 13.82 -3.67 -16.95
C GLY A 41 14.26 -4.24 -15.60
N GLY A 42 13.32 -4.52 -14.70
CA GLY A 42 13.57 -5.02 -13.34
C GLY A 42 13.65 -3.90 -12.29
N SER A 43 13.81 -4.31 -11.04
CA SER A 43 13.94 -3.39 -9.91
C SER A 43 15.25 -2.62 -9.95
N THR A 44 15.20 -1.33 -9.62
CA THR A 44 16.38 -0.48 -9.38
C THR A 44 16.85 -0.55 -7.93
N ASP A 45 16.09 -1.17 -7.05
CA ASP A 45 16.45 -1.39 -5.66
C ASP A 45 17.59 -2.43 -5.53
N ASP A 46 18.45 -2.26 -4.54
CA ASP A 46 19.55 -3.18 -4.23
C ASP A 46 19.08 -4.43 -3.48
N LYS A 47 17.93 -4.35 -2.81
CA LYS A 47 17.31 -5.39 -1.99
C LYS A 47 15.81 -5.50 -2.28
N ALA A 48 15.21 -6.59 -1.82
CA ALA A 48 13.76 -6.71 -1.73
C ALA A 48 13.26 -6.00 -0.45
N TYR A 49 12.23 -5.19 -0.60
CA TYR A 49 11.65 -4.43 0.51
C TYR A 49 10.20 -4.81 0.77
N ALA A 50 9.79 -4.73 2.02
CA ALA A 50 8.40 -4.92 2.42
C ALA A 50 7.96 -3.82 3.38
N MET A 51 6.70 -3.43 3.30
CA MET A 51 6.03 -2.53 4.24
C MET A 51 4.68 -3.13 4.63
N TRP A 52 4.32 -3.02 5.90
CA TRP A 52 2.98 -3.36 6.37
C TRP A 52 2.25 -2.08 6.78
N ILE A 53 1.08 -1.86 6.18
CA ILE A 53 0.22 -0.70 6.45
C ILE A 53 -1.10 -1.20 7.02
N ASP A 54 -1.52 -0.64 8.13
CA ASP A 54 -2.90 -0.76 8.58
C ASP A 54 -3.72 0.44 8.12
N ASP A 55 -4.76 0.17 7.34
CA ASP A 55 -5.63 1.18 6.73
C ASP A 55 -6.72 1.61 7.72
N ASP A 56 -6.32 1.95 8.94
CA ASP A 56 -7.24 2.26 10.01
C ASP A 56 -6.69 3.29 10.99
N SER A 57 -7.60 3.88 11.75
CA SER A 57 -7.31 4.91 12.75
C SER A 57 -8.16 4.70 14.00
N THR A 58 -8.50 3.46 14.33
CA THR A 58 -9.31 3.07 15.48
C THR A 58 -8.49 2.30 16.51
N GLU A 59 -9.12 1.80 17.57
CA GLU A 59 -8.46 1.01 18.61
C GLU A 59 -7.79 -0.26 18.10
N GLY A 60 -8.17 -0.79 16.93
CA GLY A 60 -7.50 -1.94 16.31
C GLY A 60 -6.00 -1.75 16.08
N VAL A 61 -5.53 -0.50 15.97
CA VAL A 61 -4.09 -0.19 15.81
C VAL A 61 -3.22 -0.69 16.98
N PHE A 62 -3.79 -0.90 18.17
CA PHE A 62 -3.05 -1.47 19.30
C PHE A 62 -2.67 -2.93 19.07
N GLU A 63 -3.55 -3.72 18.46
CA GLU A 63 -3.24 -5.10 18.07
C GLU A 63 -2.21 -5.14 16.94
N VAL A 64 -2.34 -4.25 15.95
CA VAL A 64 -1.35 -4.07 14.88
C VAL A 64 0.04 -3.79 15.47
N LYS A 65 0.11 -2.86 16.42
CA LYS A 65 1.38 -2.53 17.09
C LYS A 65 1.95 -3.71 17.86
N ALA A 66 1.11 -4.45 18.58
CA ALA A 66 1.54 -5.64 19.33
C ALA A 66 2.11 -6.72 18.39
N ILE A 67 1.44 -6.99 17.26
CA ILE A 67 1.95 -7.93 16.25
C ILE A 67 3.28 -7.45 15.66
N ALA A 68 3.39 -6.15 15.34
CA ALA A 68 4.61 -5.58 14.79
C ALA A 68 5.79 -5.72 15.76
N ASP A 69 5.57 -5.49 17.05
CA ASP A 69 6.58 -5.66 18.09
C ASP A 69 7.00 -7.12 18.25
N GLU A 70 6.03 -8.05 18.26
CA GLU A 70 6.28 -9.50 18.32
C GLU A 70 7.14 -9.98 17.14
N VAL A 71 6.82 -9.52 15.94
CA VAL A 71 7.58 -9.87 14.72
C VAL A 71 8.90 -9.09 14.62
N GLY A 72 9.04 -7.98 15.34
CA GLY A 72 10.21 -7.11 15.31
C GLY A 72 10.32 -6.31 14.01
N ILE A 73 9.21 -5.66 13.60
CA ILE A 73 9.15 -4.75 12.45
C ILE A 73 8.54 -3.41 12.86
N LYS A 74 8.62 -2.43 11.98
CA LYS A 74 7.93 -1.15 12.14
C LYS A 74 6.74 -1.11 11.18
N PRO A 75 5.50 -1.02 11.69
CA PRO A 75 4.32 -0.88 10.84
C PRO A 75 4.20 0.55 10.34
N ALA A 76 3.37 0.75 9.32
CA ALA A 76 2.85 2.04 8.95
C ALA A 76 1.34 2.10 9.25
N PHE A 77 0.86 3.29 9.56
CA PHE A 77 -0.56 3.54 9.81
C PHE A 77 -1.07 4.53 8.77
N ALA A 78 -2.11 4.14 8.04
CA ALA A 78 -2.80 5.03 7.13
C ALA A 78 -3.88 5.79 7.91
N VAL A 79 -3.56 7.03 8.28
CA VAL A 79 -4.35 7.80 9.24
C VAL A 79 -5.43 8.66 8.58
N ILE A 80 -6.66 8.58 9.11
CA ILE A 80 -7.77 9.44 8.78
C ILE A 80 -7.81 10.55 9.84
N ALA A 81 -7.27 11.72 9.51
CA ALA A 81 -6.85 12.72 10.48
C ALA A 81 -7.96 13.19 11.46
N ASP A 82 -9.21 13.29 11.01
CA ASP A 82 -10.33 13.79 11.82
C ASP A 82 -11.20 12.67 12.43
N ARG A 83 -10.75 11.40 12.30
CA ARG A 83 -11.48 10.24 12.87
C ARG A 83 -10.79 9.60 14.06
N MET A 84 -9.55 9.98 14.35
CA MET A 84 -8.82 9.38 15.46
C MET A 84 -9.35 9.91 16.80
N GLU A 85 -9.67 8.98 17.68
CA GLU A 85 -9.87 9.30 19.09
C GLU A 85 -8.57 9.82 19.71
N PRO A 86 -8.60 10.76 20.68
CA PRO A 86 -7.39 11.36 21.24
C PRO A 86 -6.35 10.34 21.71
N ALA A 87 -6.76 9.28 22.41
CA ALA A 87 -5.87 8.23 22.90
C ALA A 87 -5.18 7.44 21.77
N VAL A 88 -5.88 7.22 20.66
CA VAL A 88 -5.34 6.58 19.45
C VAL A 88 -4.33 7.50 18.78
N ALA A 89 -4.67 8.77 18.60
CA ALA A 89 -3.80 9.78 18.02
C ALA A 89 -2.50 9.94 18.81
N ASP A 90 -2.59 10.08 20.13
CA ASP A 90 -1.42 10.17 21.04
C ASP A 90 -0.52 8.95 20.92
N SER A 91 -1.11 7.75 20.84
CA SER A 91 -0.38 6.51 20.73
C SER A 91 0.35 6.40 19.40
N ILE A 92 -0.32 6.66 18.27
CA ILE A 92 0.29 6.60 16.94
C ILE A 92 1.37 7.68 16.81
N ALA A 93 1.15 8.91 17.31
CA ALA A 93 2.17 9.96 17.33
C ALA A 93 3.41 9.56 18.16
N SER A 94 3.19 8.85 19.27
CA SER A 94 4.30 8.28 20.06
C SER A 94 5.05 7.19 19.28
N TRP A 95 4.35 6.32 18.56
CA TRP A 95 4.97 5.27 17.76
C TRP A 95 5.69 5.84 16.52
N GLN A 96 5.21 6.95 15.95
CA GLN A 96 5.94 7.68 14.92
C GLN A 96 7.34 8.09 15.41
N LYS A 97 7.47 8.58 16.64
CA LYS A 97 8.77 8.92 17.25
C LYS A 97 9.67 7.70 17.43
N GLN A 98 9.08 6.50 17.51
CA GLN A 98 9.78 5.21 17.61
C GLN A 98 10.06 4.57 16.22
N GLY A 99 9.69 5.24 15.13
CA GLY A 99 9.96 4.82 13.76
C GLY A 99 8.79 4.14 13.04
N ALA A 100 7.57 4.16 13.58
CA ALA A 100 6.39 3.76 12.81
C ALA A 100 6.15 4.75 11.66
N GLY A 101 5.75 4.23 10.49
CA GLY A 101 5.39 5.05 9.35
C GLY A 101 4.00 5.68 9.50
N ILE A 102 3.83 6.89 8.99
CA ILE A 102 2.52 7.53 8.88
C ILE A 102 2.23 7.78 7.41
N VAL A 103 1.09 7.31 6.94
CA VAL A 103 0.59 7.47 5.57
C VAL A 103 -0.72 8.26 5.63
N LEU A 104 -0.88 9.23 4.75
CA LEU A 104 -2.08 10.04 4.72
C LEU A 104 -3.24 9.27 4.07
N HIS A 105 -4.41 9.25 4.73
CA HIS A 105 -5.63 8.60 4.24
C HIS A 105 -6.86 9.53 4.20
N GLY A 106 -6.61 10.83 4.00
CA GLY A 106 -7.60 11.88 3.94
C GLY A 106 -8.03 12.41 5.32
N LEU A 107 -8.79 13.50 5.31
CA LEU A 107 -9.25 14.17 6.52
C LEU A 107 -10.36 13.37 7.21
N ARG A 108 -11.42 13.02 6.47
CA ARG A 108 -12.63 12.37 6.98
C ARG A 108 -12.99 11.08 6.26
N HIS A 109 -12.09 10.55 5.44
CA HIS A 109 -12.33 9.39 4.60
C HIS A 109 -13.50 9.60 3.60
N GLU A 110 -13.66 10.82 3.11
CA GLU A 110 -14.66 11.13 2.10
C GLU A 110 -14.20 10.66 0.72
N ARG A 111 -15.16 10.33 -0.15
CA ARG A 111 -14.85 9.76 -1.46
C ARG A 111 -14.40 10.84 -2.44
N TRP A 112 -13.11 10.87 -2.80
CA TRP A 112 -12.53 11.87 -3.72
C TRP A 112 -12.89 11.70 -5.19
N LYS A 113 -13.66 10.65 -5.55
CA LYS A 113 -13.90 10.29 -6.95
C LYS A 113 -14.48 11.43 -7.79
N ASP A 114 -15.40 12.19 -7.20
CA ASP A 114 -16.17 13.24 -7.88
C ASP A 114 -15.71 14.66 -7.47
N TRP A 115 -14.58 14.76 -6.78
CA TRP A 115 -14.01 16.01 -6.32
C TRP A 115 -13.12 16.64 -7.39
N ASP A 116 -13.09 17.99 -7.39
CA ASP A 116 -12.14 18.75 -8.19
C ASP A 116 -10.75 18.82 -7.54
N GLU A 117 -9.79 19.41 -8.22
CA GLU A 117 -8.41 19.51 -7.74
C GLU A 117 -8.31 20.29 -6.44
N SER A 118 -9.05 21.40 -6.30
CA SER A 118 -8.99 22.27 -5.12
C SER A 118 -9.58 21.60 -3.89
N GLN A 119 -10.62 20.80 -4.03
CA GLN A 119 -11.22 20.03 -2.95
C GLN A 119 -10.24 18.97 -2.42
N ILE A 120 -9.56 18.24 -3.32
CA ILE A 120 -8.58 17.22 -2.92
C ILE A 120 -7.35 17.88 -2.27
N GLU A 121 -6.83 18.97 -2.82
CA GLU A 121 -5.72 19.72 -2.22
C GLU A 121 -6.07 20.24 -0.84
N ASN A 122 -7.28 20.77 -0.66
CA ASN A 122 -7.74 21.26 0.63
C ASN A 122 -7.86 20.14 1.66
N ASP A 123 -8.39 18.97 1.30
CA ASP A 123 -8.47 17.81 2.19
C ASP A 123 -7.07 17.35 2.63
N ILE A 124 -6.10 17.27 1.73
CA ILE A 124 -4.72 16.94 2.04
C ILE A 124 -4.11 17.97 3.01
N ASN A 125 -4.27 19.26 2.73
CA ASN A 125 -3.70 20.32 3.55
C ASN A 125 -4.33 20.35 4.95
N LEU A 126 -5.65 20.21 5.05
CA LEU A 126 -6.35 20.12 6.33
C LEU A 126 -5.97 18.87 7.12
N SER A 127 -5.71 17.75 6.42
CA SER A 127 -5.21 16.52 7.07
C SER A 127 -3.86 16.76 7.72
N TYR A 128 -2.90 17.40 7.03
CA TYR A 128 -1.61 17.75 7.62
C TYR A 128 -1.76 18.71 8.82
N ALA A 129 -2.59 19.74 8.70
CA ALA A 129 -2.85 20.68 9.80
C ALA A 129 -3.42 19.95 11.03
N ARG A 130 -4.41 19.07 10.81
CA ARG A 130 -5.04 18.30 11.88
C ARG A 130 -4.07 17.34 12.56
N LEU A 131 -3.24 16.64 11.80
CA LEU A 131 -2.21 15.76 12.36
C LEU A 131 -1.18 16.55 13.18
N HIS A 132 -0.78 17.73 12.72
CA HIS A 132 0.08 18.61 13.51
C HIS A 132 -0.54 19.01 14.86
N GLU A 133 -1.82 19.37 14.88
CA GLU A 133 -2.56 19.66 16.12
C GLU A 133 -2.62 18.47 17.08
N GLN A 134 -2.63 17.25 16.54
CA GLN A 134 -2.63 15.98 17.28
C GLN A 134 -1.22 15.54 17.71
N GLY A 135 -0.19 16.35 17.51
CA GLY A 135 1.17 16.08 17.98
C GLY A 135 2.04 15.20 17.07
N PHE A 136 1.61 14.98 15.83
CA PHE A 136 2.45 14.29 14.84
C PHE A 136 3.55 15.22 14.31
N ASP A 137 4.71 14.65 14.05
CA ASP A 137 5.77 15.31 13.28
C ASP A 137 5.43 15.22 11.79
N THR A 138 4.80 16.26 11.26
CA THR A 138 4.35 16.29 9.87
C THR A 138 5.50 16.26 8.85
N THR A 139 6.73 16.59 9.27
CA THR A 139 7.91 16.51 8.40
C THR A 139 8.36 15.06 8.16
N LYS A 140 7.92 14.14 9.03
CA LYS A 140 8.20 12.70 8.97
C LYS A 140 7.04 11.85 8.48
N ILE A 141 5.94 12.47 8.05
CA ILE A 141 4.89 11.75 7.35
C ILE A 141 5.47 11.26 6.02
N LEU A 142 5.25 9.98 5.73
CA LEU A 142 5.73 9.38 4.50
C LEU A 142 5.15 10.12 3.29
N LYS A 143 5.94 10.23 2.24
CA LYS A 143 5.48 10.82 0.96
C LYS A 143 4.56 9.87 0.20
N LEU A 144 3.64 9.25 0.91
CA LEU A 144 2.66 8.29 0.44
C LEU A 144 1.25 8.74 0.81
N ILE A 145 0.33 8.63 -0.13
CA ILE A 145 -1.09 8.91 0.10
C ILE A 145 -1.91 7.70 -0.37
N ILE A 146 -2.80 7.23 0.48
CA ILE A 146 -3.85 6.28 0.12
C ILE A 146 -5.14 7.08 -0.11
N PRO A 147 -5.62 7.25 -1.34
CA PRO A 147 -6.90 7.92 -1.55
C PRO A 147 -8.04 7.15 -0.88
N PRO A 148 -8.94 7.82 -0.14
CA PRO A 148 -10.08 7.17 0.49
C PRO A 148 -10.89 6.33 -0.50
N HIS A 149 -11.41 5.19 -0.04
CA HIS A 149 -12.17 4.23 -0.86
C HIS A 149 -11.43 3.69 -2.09
N GLY A 150 -10.09 3.73 -2.12
CA GLY A 150 -9.31 3.29 -3.27
C GLY A 150 -9.53 4.12 -4.54
N CYS A 151 -10.01 5.36 -4.40
CA CYS A 151 -10.29 6.24 -5.53
C CYS A 151 -9.03 6.47 -6.37
N ASN A 152 -9.14 6.28 -7.69
CA ASN A 152 -8.02 6.40 -8.61
C ASN A 152 -8.45 7.08 -9.92
N THR A 153 -8.57 8.41 -9.91
CA THR A 153 -8.87 9.21 -11.10
C THR A 153 -7.62 9.95 -11.59
N ARG A 154 -7.66 10.45 -12.82
CA ARG A 154 -6.58 11.28 -13.37
C ARG A 154 -6.34 12.54 -12.53
N ILE A 155 -7.41 13.13 -11.99
CA ILE A 155 -7.35 14.32 -11.13
C ILE A 155 -6.62 13.98 -9.84
N ILE A 156 -7.02 12.92 -9.14
CA ILE A 156 -6.39 12.47 -7.89
C ILE A 156 -4.89 12.25 -8.09
N ARG A 157 -4.49 11.49 -9.13
CA ARG A 157 -3.08 11.24 -9.43
C ARG A 157 -2.29 12.52 -9.65
N ARG A 158 -2.87 13.48 -10.38
CA ARG A 158 -2.22 14.77 -10.66
C ARG A 158 -2.02 15.58 -9.37
N VAL A 159 -3.02 15.65 -8.51
CA VAL A 159 -2.93 16.39 -7.24
C VAL A 159 -1.88 15.75 -6.35
N ILE A 160 -1.91 14.42 -6.15
CA ILE A 160 -0.92 13.71 -5.33
C ILE A 160 0.51 13.92 -5.85
N ALA A 161 0.70 13.85 -7.18
CA ALA A 161 2.01 14.09 -7.79
C ALA A 161 2.52 15.53 -7.55
N ARG A 162 1.64 16.53 -7.62
CA ARG A 162 2.00 17.94 -7.31
C ARG A 162 2.39 18.15 -5.86
N GLN A 163 1.87 17.36 -4.94
CA GLN A 163 2.27 17.34 -3.52
C GLN A 163 3.64 16.66 -3.30
N GLY A 164 4.28 16.16 -4.36
CA GLY A 164 5.54 15.43 -4.26
C GLY A 164 5.36 14.06 -3.58
N CYS A 165 4.16 13.52 -3.62
CA CYS A 165 3.81 12.23 -3.01
C CYS A 165 3.60 11.15 -4.07
N GLN A 166 3.76 9.90 -3.66
CA GLN A 166 3.38 8.72 -4.40
C GLN A 166 2.02 8.22 -3.89
N MET A 167 1.33 7.44 -4.69
CA MET A 167 -0.01 6.96 -4.41
C MET A 167 -0.02 5.47 -4.15
N ILE A 168 -0.72 5.03 -3.11
CA ILE A 168 -1.06 3.61 -2.94
C ILE A 168 -2.49 3.40 -3.41
N SER A 169 -2.67 2.50 -4.37
CA SER A 169 -3.97 2.17 -4.93
C SER A 169 -4.58 0.92 -4.29
N GLY A 170 -5.87 0.67 -4.58
CA GLY A 170 -6.53 -0.56 -4.19
C GLY A 170 -6.17 -1.78 -5.07
N ALA A 171 -5.25 -1.65 -6.02
CA ALA A 171 -4.83 -2.77 -6.85
C ALA A 171 -3.98 -3.75 -6.06
N SER A 172 -4.30 -5.04 -6.13
CA SER A 172 -3.54 -6.10 -5.48
C SER A 172 -2.35 -6.49 -6.37
N LEU A 173 -1.19 -5.86 -6.13
CA LEU A 173 0.01 -6.00 -6.93
C LEU A 173 1.27 -6.07 -6.07
N VAL A 174 2.28 -6.80 -6.55
CA VAL A 174 3.68 -6.63 -6.18
C VAL A 174 4.25 -5.47 -7.00
N ASN A 175 4.99 -4.57 -6.37
CA ASN A 175 5.55 -3.41 -7.06
C ASN A 175 6.98 -3.72 -7.55
N PRO A 176 7.39 -3.26 -8.75
CA PRO A 176 8.71 -3.54 -9.26
C PRO A 176 9.83 -2.98 -8.34
N ASP A 177 9.64 -1.79 -7.81
CA ASP A 177 10.56 -1.12 -6.89
C ASP A 177 9.83 -0.04 -6.06
N ARG A 178 10.58 0.74 -5.28
CA ARG A 178 10.07 1.84 -4.45
C ARG A 178 9.94 3.18 -5.18
N HIS A 179 10.23 3.25 -6.47
CA HIS A 179 10.30 4.50 -7.23
C HIS A 179 9.10 4.72 -8.16
N VAL A 180 8.18 3.76 -8.24
CA VAL A 180 6.96 3.93 -9.03
C VAL A 180 6.04 4.96 -8.40
N PHE A 181 5.32 5.72 -9.23
CA PHE A 181 4.38 6.72 -8.72
C PHE A 181 3.17 6.08 -8.03
N GLN A 182 2.70 4.95 -8.54
CA GLN A 182 1.51 4.27 -8.02
C GLN A 182 1.85 2.86 -7.58
N PHE A 183 1.65 2.59 -6.31
CA PHE A 183 1.82 1.28 -5.72
C PHE A 183 0.51 0.48 -5.70
N GLY A 184 0.65 -0.84 -5.87
CA GLY A 184 -0.33 -1.80 -5.42
C GLY A 184 -0.05 -2.28 -4.00
N ARG A 185 -1.02 -2.96 -3.40
CA ARG A 185 -0.89 -3.54 -2.05
C ARG A 185 -1.61 -4.88 -1.98
N ILE A 186 -1.14 -5.75 -1.11
CA ILE A 186 -1.66 -7.11 -0.91
C ILE A 186 -2.39 -7.16 0.42
N GLY A 187 -3.68 -7.43 0.38
CA GLY A 187 -4.47 -7.63 1.60
C GLY A 187 -4.09 -8.93 2.31
N ILE A 188 -4.00 -8.90 3.63
CA ILE A 188 -3.88 -10.08 4.47
C ILE A 188 -5.16 -10.20 5.28
N GLY A 189 -5.82 -11.35 5.16
CA GLY A 189 -7.07 -11.65 5.86
C GLY A 189 -7.21 -13.13 6.19
N PRO A 190 -8.34 -13.55 6.78
CA PRO A 190 -8.58 -14.95 7.20
C PRO A 190 -8.37 -15.98 6.08
N ASP A 191 -8.77 -15.62 4.86
CA ASP A 191 -8.72 -16.51 3.69
C ASP A 191 -7.35 -16.49 2.98
N THR A 192 -6.34 -15.87 3.56
CA THR A 192 -4.99 -15.81 2.96
C THR A 192 -4.41 -17.22 2.85
N ASP A 193 -4.15 -17.63 1.60
CA ASP A 193 -3.45 -18.87 1.29
C ASP A 193 -1.93 -18.64 1.52
N LEU A 194 -1.41 -19.27 2.57
CA LEU A 194 0.00 -19.11 2.98
C LEU A 194 0.98 -19.74 1.99
N ASP A 195 0.61 -20.82 1.31
CA ASP A 195 1.49 -21.46 0.34
C ASP A 195 1.59 -20.62 -0.94
N ALA A 196 0.47 -20.11 -1.42
CA ALA A 196 0.45 -19.17 -2.54
C ALA A 196 1.19 -17.88 -2.19
N MET A 197 1.02 -17.36 -0.97
CA MET A 197 1.73 -16.19 -0.47
C MET A 197 3.24 -16.42 -0.45
N ARG A 198 3.71 -17.56 0.06
CA ARG A 198 5.14 -17.92 0.07
C ARG A 198 5.74 -17.95 -1.32
N GLN A 199 5.05 -18.58 -2.28
CA GLN A 199 5.51 -18.65 -3.67
C GLN A 199 5.59 -17.25 -4.32
N MET A 200 4.61 -16.40 -4.08
CA MET A 200 4.58 -15.03 -4.55
C MET A 200 5.72 -14.21 -3.94
N LEU A 201 5.93 -14.31 -2.64
CA LEU A 201 7.00 -13.61 -1.93
C LEU A 201 8.38 -14.07 -2.40
N GLN A 202 8.60 -15.37 -2.61
CA GLN A 202 9.88 -15.85 -3.14
C GLN A 202 10.18 -15.25 -4.52
N LYS A 203 9.20 -15.24 -5.42
CA LYS A 203 9.36 -14.61 -6.75
C LYS A 203 9.61 -13.11 -6.67
N ALA A 204 8.94 -12.42 -5.73
CA ALA A 204 9.14 -10.99 -5.49
C ALA A 204 10.54 -10.71 -4.94
N TYR A 205 11.02 -11.55 -4.02
CA TYR A 205 12.36 -11.45 -3.44
C TYR A 205 13.46 -11.62 -4.50
N ASP A 206 13.35 -12.66 -5.34
CA ASP A 206 14.32 -12.94 -6.41
C ASP A 206 14.45 -11.76 -7.40
N ARG A 207 13.41 -10.93 -7.50
CA ARG A 207 13.35 -9.75 -8.37
C ARG A 207 13.68 -8.45 -7.64
N LYS A 208 14.00 -8.50 -6.36
CA LYS A 208 14.22 -7.32 -5.51
C LYS A 208 13.01 -6.36 -5.49
N ALA A 209 11.82 -6.92 -5.56
CA ALA A 209 10.57 -6.17 -5.64
C ALA A 209 10.23 -5.51 -4.30
N PHE A 210 9.29 -4.55 -4.35
CA PHE A 210 8.70 -3.93 -3.17
C PHE A 210 7.28 -4.45 -2.94
N VAL A 211 7.03 -5.02 -1.76
CA VAL A 211 5.73 -5.55 -1.36
C VAL A 211 5.12 -4.67 -0.28
N ILE A 212 3.90 -4.20 -0.51
CA ILE A 212 3.10 -3.51 0.50
C ILE A 212 1.98 -4.45 0.94
N PHE A 213 1.97 -4.82 2.21
CA PHE A 213 0.83 -5.51 2.83
C PHE A 213 -0.14 -4.49 3.40
N SER A 214 -1.44 -4.77 3.30
CA SER A 214 -2.48 -3.95 3.90
C SER A 214 -3.44 -4.78 4.75
N THR A 215 -3.84 -4.20 5.87
CA THR A 215 -4.86 -4.74 6.78
C THR A 215 -5.86 -3.65 7.14
N HIS A 216 -6.98 -4.04 7.74
CA HIS A 216 -7.99 -3.14 8.27
C HIS A 216 -8.38 -3.66 9.65
N SER A 217 -7.69 -3.20 10.67
CA SER A 217 -7.84 -3.72 12.04
C SER A 217 -9.20 -3.42 12.68
N SER A 218 -9.94 -2.43 12.17
CA SER A 218 -11.32 -2.14 12.61
C SER A 218 -12.37 -3.08 12.07
N ILE A 219 -12.02 -3.97 11.14
CA ILE A 219 -12.99 -4.87 10.48
C ILE A 219 -12.65 -6.32 10.84
N PRO A 220 -13.25 -6.87 11.92
CA PRO A 220 -12.90 -8.20 12.43
C PRO A 220 -13.08 -9.33 11.39
N GLU A 221 -14.01 -9.16 10.46
CA GLU A 221 -14.32 -10.17 9.44
C GLU A 221 -13.19 -10.34 8.41
N ILE A 222 -12.35 -9.33 8.25
CA ILE A 222 -11.22 -9.37 7.30
C ILE A 222 -9.86 -9.22 7.99
N PHE A 223 -9.82 -9.09 9.31
CA PHE A 223 -8.59 -9.03 10.10
C PHE A 223 -8.29 -10.39 10.73
N SER A 224 -7.11 -10.93 10.49
CA SER A 224 -6.62 -12.16 11.10
C SER A 224 -5.22 -11.98 11.64
N ALA A 225 -5.11 -11.79 12.94
CA ALA A 225 -3.83 -11.62 13.62
C ALA A 225 -2.85 -12.79 13.39
N GLU A 226 -3.39 -14.04 13.33
CA GLU A 226 -2.60 -15.24 13.05
C GLU A 226 -1.99 -15.18 11.65
N LYS A 227 -2.84 -14.99 10.62
CA LYS A 227 -2.39 -14.91 9.23
C LYS A 227 -1.40 -13.76 9.00
N ILE A 228 -1.62 -12.63 9.66
CA ILE A 228 -0.72 -11.47 9.59
C ILE A 228 0.63 -11.85 10.16
N ARG A 229 0.71 -12.45 11.36
CA ARG A 229 1.98 -12.92 11.95
C ARG A 229 2.72 -13.88 11.03
N ASP A 230 1.99 -14.86 10.47
CA ASP A 230 2.58 -15.87 9.60
C ASP A 230 3.17 -15.25 8.33
N VAL A 231 2.43 -14.35 7.67
CA VAL A 231 2.91 -13.66 6.45
C VAL A 231 4.11 -12.77 6.76
N LEU A 232 4.07 -12.01 7.85
CA LEU A 232 5.17 -11.10 8.21
C LEU A 232 6.44 -11.88 8.60
N ARG A 233 6.32 -12.96 9.38
CA ARG A 233 7.44 -13.85 9.72
C ARG A 233 8.04 -14.49 8.48
N MET A 234 7.19 -15.08 7.63
CA MET A 234 7.57 -15.66 6.34
C MET A 234 8.33 -14.65 5.47
N THR A 235 7.88 -13.41 5.41
CA THR A 235 8.51 -12.34 4.64
C THR A 235 9.91 -12.03 5.16
N LYS A 236 10.09 -11.98 6.50
CA LYS A 236 11.42 -11.83 7.12
C LYS A 236 12.33 -13.04 6.86
N GLU A 237 11.80 -14.26 7.00
CA GLU A 237 12.54 -15.51 6.76
C GLU A 237 13.07 -15.60 5.31
N ILE A 238 12.31 -15.13 4.34
CA ILE A 238 12.74 -15.04 2.94
C ILE A 238 13.86 -14.00 2.76
N GLY A 239 13.93 -12.98 3.60
CA GLY A 239 15.01 -12.00 3.60
C GLY A 239 14.63 -10.57 3.20
N PHE A 240 13.34 -10.25 3.13
CA PHE A 240 12.90 -8.87 2.86
C PHE A 240 13.34 -7.89 3.96
N CYS A 241 13.74 -6.71 3.55
CA CYS A 241 13.99 -5.60 4.45
C CYS A 241 12.67 -4.89 4.79
N PHE A 242 12.31 -4.87 6.08
CA PHE A 242 11.23 -4.04 6.59
C PHE A 242 11.83 -2.72 7.08
N GLU A 243 11.99 -1.79 6.18
CA GLU A 243 12.40 -0.43 6.52
C GLU A 243 11.21 0.51 6.29
N PRO A 244 11.03 1.53 7.16
CA PRO A 244 10.08 2.58 6.84
C PRO A 244 10.49 3.21 5.52
N TYR A 245 9.52 3.36 4.65
CA TYR A 245 9.69 4.06 3.38
C TYR A 245 10.15 5.50 3.66
N GLN A 246 11.31 5.89 3.13
CA GLN A 246 11.88 7.24 3.25
C GLN A 246 11.74 7.99 1.94
#